data_0e90790a45e3d8c0d9cf9d5d7d40ee8d
#
_entry.id   0e90790a45e3d8c0d9cf9d5d7d40ee8d
#
_cell.length_a   1.000
_cell.length_b   1.000
_cell.length_c   1.000
_cell.angle_alpha   90.00
_cell.angle_beta   90.00
_cell.angle_gamma   90.00
#
_symmetry.space_group_name_H-M   'P 1'
#
loop_
_entity.id
_entity.type
_entity.pdbx_description
1 polymer ?
#
loop_
_entity_poly.entity_id
_entity_poly.type
_entity_poly.pdbx_seq_one_letter_code
_entity_poly.pdbx_strand_id
1 'polypeptide(L)'
;ANSLLLLVAIGSLTWAAIGRLAAPTTIAADTVMVVAAIGIVVNGATALLFLRGSHDDLNARGAFLHMAADAAVSAGVVGAAALTLWLGWTWLDPACSLAIALVILLGTWGLFRDSLHLMFDGVPTSIDLEAVRAELAALPGVACVSDPHVWATGTTEVALTAHLATPAGYPDDAFFRRA
;
A
#
# COMPACT_ATOMS: atom_id res chain seq x y z
N ALA A 1 3.35 -9.73 4.68
CA ALA A 1 4.38 -10.47 3.92
C ALA A 1 4.67 -9.83 2.56
N ASN A 2 3.66 -9.52 1.74
CA ASN A 2 3.84 -9.00 0.38
C ASN A 2 4.56 -7.63 0.34
N SER A 3 4.17 -6.69 1.19
CA SER A 3 4.79 -5.35 1.30
C SER A 3 6.27 -5.41 1.70
N LEU A 4 6.65 -6.36 2.56
CA LEU A 4 8.04 -6.55 2.95
C LEU A 4 8.88 -7.08 1.77
N LEU A 5 8.38 -8.03 1.01
CA LEU A 5 9.05 -8.54 -0.20
C LEU A 5 9.26 -7.44 -1.24
N LEU A 6 8.24 -6.58 -1.43
CA LEU A 6 8.36 -5.42 -2.33
C LEU A 6 9.44 -4.44 -1.84
N LEU A 7 9.51 -4.15 -0.54
CA LEU A 7 10.55 -3.28 0.01
C LEU A 7 11.96 -3.86 -0.17
N VAL A 8 12.12 -5.17 0.01
CA VAL A 8 13.41 -5.85 -0.26
C VAL A 8 13.78 -5.74 -1.74
N ALA A 9 12.82 -5.97 -2.64
CA ALA A 9 13.03 -5.85 -4.09
C ALA A 9 13.40 -4.40 -4.49
N ILE A 10 12.70 -3.39 -3.94
CA ILE A 10 13.01 -1.97 -4.15
C ILE A 10 14.41 -1.64 -3.63
N GLY A 11 14.77 -2.12 -2.44
CA GLY A 11 16.09 -1.92 -1.85
C GLY A 11 17.20 -2.49 -2.73
N SER A 12 17.03 -3.70 -3.25
CA SER A 12 18.01 -4.34 -4.16
C SER A 12 18.11 -3.60 -5.50
N LEU A 13 16.98 -3.15 -6.06
CA LEU A 13 16.97 -2.33 -7.29
C LEU A 13 17.68 -1.00 -7.08
N THR A 14 17.42 -0.33 -5.96
CA THR A 14 18.04 0.95 -5.59
C THR A 14 19.55 0.78 -5.44
N TRP A 15 19.99 -0.25 -4.73
CA TRP A 15 21.41 -0.56 -4.56
C TRP A 15 22.11 -0.79 -5.90
N ALA A 16 21.53 -1.61 -6.77
CA ALA A 16 22.04 -1.87 -8.11
C ALA A 16 22.09 -0.58 -8.97
N ALA A 17 21.08 0.28 -8.89
CA ALA A 17 21.04 1.54 -9.63
C ALA A 17 22.13 2.52 -9.16
N ILE A 18 22.35 2.65 -7.85
CA ILE A 18 23.43 3.47 -7.28
C ILE A 18 24.80 2.93 -7.74
N GLY A 19 24.99 1.62 -7.73
CA GLY A 19 26.21 0.99 -8.22
C GLY A 19 26.48 1.32 -9.69
N ARG A 20 25.47 1.33 -10.55
CA ARG A 20 25.57 1.70 -11.96
C ARG A 20 25.84 3.20 -12.19
N LEU A 21 25.40 4.07 -11.28
CA LEU A 21 25.80 5.50 -11.33
C LEU A 21 27.29 5.69 -11.03
N ALA A 22 27.82 4.93 -10.05
CA ALA A 22 29.22 5.04 -9.65
C ALA A 22 30.17 4.36 -10.67
N ALA A 23 29.75 3.25 -11.27
CA ALA A 23 30.51 2.47 -12.27
C ALA A 23 29.54 2.08 -13.41
N PRO A 24 29.43 2.93 -14.46
CA PRO A 24 28.56 2.65 -15.59
C PRO A 24 28.88 1.30 -16.24
N THR A 25 27.92 0.41 -16.26
CA THR A 25 28.00 -0.88 -16.96
C THR A 25 27.20 -0.81 -18.25
N THR A 26 27.66 -1.51 -19.27
CA THR A 26 26.90 -1.67 -20.52
C THR A 26 25.64 -2.50 -20.24
N ILE A 27 24.48 -1.90 -20.40
CA ILE A 27 23.21 -2.60 -20.26
C ILE A 27 22.84 -3.15 -21.64
N ALA A 28 22.21 -4.32 -21.66
CA ALA A 28 21.53 -4.81 -22.85
C ALA A 28 20.28 -3.96 -23.12
N ALA A 29 20.48 -2.73 -23.60
CA ALA A 29 19.42 -1.75 -23.79
C ALA A 29 18.34 -2.25 -24.75
N ASP A 30 18.68 -3.08 -25.72
CA ASP A 30 17.80 -3.81 -26.61
C ASP A 30 16.85 -4.75 -25.86
N THR A 31 17.38 -5.52 -24.91
CA THR A 31 16.56 -6.41 -24.05
C THR A 31 15.61 -5.60 -23.17
N VAL A 32 16.10 -4.52 -22.55
CA VAL A 32 15.28 -3.62 -21.72
C VAL A 32 14.16 -3.01 -22.55
N MET A 33 14.44 -2.54 -23.78
CA MET A 33 13.45 -1.98 -24.68
C MET A 33 12.36 -3.01 -25.06
N VAL A 34 12.76 -4.25 -25.39
CA VAL A 34 11.79 -5.30 -25.73
C VAL A 34 10.88 -5.63 -24.56
N VAL A 35 11.43 -5.84 -23.36
CA VAL A 35 10.64 -6.14 -22.17
C VAL A 35 9.70 -4.99 -21.82
N ALA A 36 10.19 -3.74 -21.87
CA ALA A 36 9.37 -2.57 -21.59
C ALA A 36 8.29 -2.35 -22.66
N ALA A 37 8.58 -2.63 -23.94
CA ALA A 37 7.57 -2.59 -25.02
C ALA A 37 6.45 -3.61 -24.78
N ILE A 38 6.77 -4.82 -24.33
CA ILE A 38 5.76 -5.81 -23.94
C ILE A 38 4.91 -5.25 -22.77
N GLY A 39 5.54 -4.61 -21.78
CA GLY A 39 4.84 -3.95 -20.68
C GLY A 39 3.86 -2.88 -21.17
N ILE A 40 4.27 -2.03 -22.14
CA ILE A 40 3.38 -1.02 -22.73
C ILE A 40 2.16 -1.68 -23.38
N VAL A 41 2.37 -2.74 -24.15
CA VAL A 41 1.28 -3.43 -24.88
C VAL A 41 0.31 -4.09 -23.88
N VAL A 42 0.83 -4.83 -22.90
CA VAL A 42 -0.01 -5.55 -21.93
C VAL A 42 -0.78 -4.58 -21.04
N ASN A 43 -0.07 -3.63 -20.43
CA ASN A 43 -0.70 -2.68 -19.50
C ASN A 43 -1.60 -1.68 -20.24
N GLY A 44 -1.19 -1.23 -21.44
CA GLY A 44 -1.98 -0.35 -22.28
C GLY A 44 -3.27 -1.03 -22.76
N ALA A 45 -3.20 -2.27 -23.24
CA ALA A 45 -4.38 -3.03 -23.64
C ALA A 45 -5.32 -3.25 -22.43
N THR A 46 -4.76 -3.60 -21.27
CA THR A 46 -5.55 -3.77 -20.05
C THR A 46 -6.22 -2.46 -19.60
N ALA A 47 -5.49 -1.34 -19.65
CA ALA A 47 -6.06 -0.02 -19.37
C ALA A 47 -7.24 0.29 -20.30
N LEU A 48 -7.11 0.02 -21.61
CA LEU A 48 -8.19 0.24 -22.57
C LEU A 48 -9.44 -0.60 -22.27
N LEU A 49 -9.28 -1.82 -21.74
CA LEU A 49 -10.41 -2.66 -21.33
C LEU A 49 -11.18 -2.03 -20.16
N PHE A 50 -10.47 -1.42 -19.19
CA PHE A 50 -11.10 -0.75 -18.06
C PHE A 50 -11.62 0.66 -18.37
N LEU A 51 -11.19 1.27 -19.48
CA LEU A 51 -11.54 2.65 -19.83
C LEU A 51 -13.06 2.89 -19.86
N ARG A 52 -13.82 1.96 -20.44
CA ARG A 52 -15.29 2.09 -20.57
C ARG A 52 -16.01 2.04 -19.21
N GLY A 53 -15.54 1.19 -18.30
CA GLY A 53 -16.10 1.07 -16.94
C GLY A 53 -15.61 2.14 -15.96
N SER A 54 -14.52 2.85 -16.27
CA SER A 54 -13.88 3.81 -15.37
C SER A 54 -14.71 5.08 -15.10
N HIS A 55 -15.76 5.33 -15.88
CA HIS A 55 -16.65 6.47 -15.69
C HIS A 55 -17.69 6.23 -14.59
N ASP A 56 -18.14 4.99 -14.43
CA ASP A 56 -19.28 4.65 -13.57
C ASP A 56 -18.88 3.83 -12.34
N ASP A 57 -17.68 3.20 -12.32
CA ASP A 57 -17.21 2.34 -11.24
C ASP A 57 -15.81 2.78 -10.75
N LEU A 58 -15.72 3.08 -9.44
CA LEU A 58 -14.47 3.49 -8.77
C LEU A 58 -13.38 2.43 -8.82
N ASN A 59 -13.75 1.12 -8.76
CA ASN A 59 -12.78 0.03 -8.87
C ASN A 59 -12.21 -0.06 -10.29
N ALA A 60 -13.07 0.05 -11.30
CA ALA A 60 -12.66 0.09 -12.71
C ALA A 60 -11.77 1.31 -13.00
N ARG A 61 -12.10 2.48 -12.39
CA ARG A 61 -11.28 3.69 -12.49
C ARG A 61 -9.91 3.50 -11.84
N GLY A 62 -9.85 2.88 -10.65
CA GLY A 62 -8.61 2.56 -9.97
C GLY A 62 -7.72 1.62 -10.80
N ALA A 63 -8.31 0.54 -11.36
CA ALA A 63 -7.61 -0.39 -12.24
C ALA A 63 -7.11 0.29 -13.53
N PHE A 64 -7.94 1.13 -14.16
CA PHE A 64 -7.54 1.91 -15.32
C PHE A 64 -6.32 2.80 -15.04
N LEU A 65 -6.38 3.59 -13.95
CA LEU A 65 -5.29 4.52 -13.59
C LEU A 65 -4.00 3.77 -13.26
N HIS A 66 -4.09 2.63 -12.59
CA HIS A 66 -2.93 1.80 -12.28
C HIS A 66 -2.27 1.25 -13.55
N MET A 67 -3.05 0.61 -14.43
CA MET A 67 -2.54 0.07 -15.68
C MET A 67 -2.00 1.15 -16.62
N ALA A 68 -2.65 2.32 -16.69
CA ALA A 68 -2.20 3.45 -17.48
C ALA A 68 -0.86 4.02 -16.94
N ALA A 69 -0.71 4.09 -15.62
CA ALA A 69 0.54 4.52 -15.00
C ALA A 69 1.69 3.55 -15.29
N ASP A 70 1.45 2.23 -15.20
CA ASP A 70 2.44 1.20 -15.52
C ASP A 70 2.85 1.22 -17.00
N ALA A 71 1.90 1.47 -17.91
CA ALA A 71 2.19 1.65 -19.32
C ALA A 71 3.03 2.92 -19.56
N ALA A 72 2.75 4.04 -18.86
CA ALA A 72 3.50 5.28 -18.96
C ALA A 72 4.93 5.13 -18.41
N VAL A 73 5.11 4.42 -17.28
CA VAL A 73 6.44 4.08 -16.73
C VAL A 73 7.23 3.26 -17.74
N SER A 74 6.60 2.22 -18.32
CA SER A 74 7.24 1.38 -19.36
C SER A 74 7.64 2.19 -20.59
N ALA A 75 6.82 3.15 -21.03
CA ALA A 75 7.15 4.08 -22.12
C ALA A 75 8.33 4.97 -21.76
N GLY A 76 8.41 5.46 -20.53
CA GLY A 76 9.56 6.19 -20.01
C GLY A 76 10.86 5.39 -20.06
N VAL A 77 10.79 4.10 -19.70
CA VAL A 77 11.93 3.17 -19.76
C VAL A 77 12.41 2.96 -21.21
N VAL A 78 11.48 2.76 -22.16
CA VAL A 78 11.84 2.66 -23.59
C VAL A 78 12.51 3.93 -24.07
N GLY A 79 11.94 5.11 -23.72
CA GLY A 79 12.53 6.41 -24.07
C GLY A 79 13.94 6.58 -23.50
N ALA A 80 14.15 6.24 -22.23
CA ALA A 80 15.45 6.32 -21.58
C ALA A 80 16.47 5.38 -22.23
N ALA A 81 16.09 4.13 -22.54
CA ALA A 81 16.94 3.17 -23.22
C ALA A 81 17.31 3.63 -24.64
N ALA A 82 16.36 4.19 -25.41
CA ALA A 82 16.60 4.75 -26.72
C ALA A 82 17.59 5.94 -26.65
N LEU A 83 17.41 6.86 -25.70
CA LEU A 83 18.33 8.00 -25.51
C LEU A 83 19.72 7.52 -25.10
N THR A 84 19.82 6.49 -24.28
CA THR A 84 21.10 5.86 -23.92
C THR A 84 21.82 5.31 -25.16
N LEU A 85 21.09 4.64 -26.06
CA LEU A 85 21.67 4.12 -27.31
C LEU A 85 22.10 5.22 -28.28
N TRP A 86 21.31 6.31 -28.42
CA TRP A 86 21.58 7.34 -29.40
C TRP A 86 22.57 8.39 -28.92
N LEU A 87 22.48 8.81 -27.65
CA LEU A 87 23.29 9.90 -27.09
C LEU A 87 24.41 9.42 -26.19
N GLY A 88 24.49 8.12 -25.89
CA GLY A 88 25.47 7.54 -24.95
C GLY A 88 25.27 7.97 -23.49
N TRP A 89 24.08 8.40 -23.13
CA TRP A 89 23.75 8.85 -21.76
C TRP A 89 23.54 7.68 -20.79
N THR A 90 24.61 7.04 -20.40
CA THR A 90 24.60 5.83 -19.54
C THR A 90 24.03 6.06 -18.13
N TRP A 91 24.01 7.31 -17.67
CA TRP A 91 23.42 7.70 -16.37
C TRP A 91 21.89 7.68 -16.37
N LEU A 92 21.27 7.72 -17.54
CA LEU A 92 19.82 7.86 -17.67
C LEU A 92 19.06 6.63 -17.15
N ASP A 93 19.57 5.41 -17.45
CA ASP A 93 18.99 4.15 -16.95
C ASP A 93 18.98 4.06 -15.42
N PRO A 94 20.10 4.25 -14.69
CA PRO A 94 20.05 4.23 -13.25
C PRO A 94 19.22 5.38 -12.66
N ALA A 95 19.18 6.54 -13.30
CA ALA A 95 18.31 7.62 -12.85
C ALA A 95 16.82 7.27 -12.98
N CYS A 96 16.41 6.70 -14.11
CA CYS A 96 15.04 6.18 -14.29
C CYS A 96 14.72 5.06 -13.30
N SER A 97 15.66 4.13 -13.08
CA SER A 97 15.50 3.05 -12.09
C SER A 97 15.27 3.59 -10.67
N LEU A 98 16.01 4.63 -10.27
CA LEU A 98 15.82 5.29 -8.97
C LEU A 98 14.49 6.04 -8.89
N ALA A 99 14.07 6.72 -9.96
CA ALA A 99 12.79 7.40 -10.00
C ALA A 99 11.62 6.39 -9.86
N ILE A 100 11.68 5.27 -10.57
CA ILE A 100 10.70 4.18 -10.47
C ILE A 100 10.70 3.59 -9.07
N ALA A 101 11.87 3.29 -8.50
CA ALA A 101 12.00 2.77 -7.14
C ALA A 101 11.36 3.72 -6.12
N LEU A 102 11.56 5.03 -6.27
CA LEU A 102 10.95 6.04 -5.40
C LEU A 102 9.41 6.03 -5.51
N VAL A 103 8.87 5.99 -6.73
CA VAL A 103 7.40 5.93 -6.96
C VAL A 103 6.80 4.69 -6.30
N ILE A 104 7.43 3.52 -6.49
CA ILE A 104 6.96 2.27 -5.90
C ILE A 104 7.08 2.32 -4.37
N LEU A 105 8.18 2.86 -3.84
CA LEU A 105 8.39 3.03 -2.40
C LEU A 105 7.28 3.88 -1.76
N LEU A 106 6.99 5.05 -2.35
CA LEU A 106 5.94 5.94 -1.87
C LEU A 106 4.56 5.28 -1.92
N GLY A 107 4.23 4.56 -3.00
CA GLY A 107 2.97 3.83 -3.14
C GLY A 107 2.84 2.63 -2.18
N THR A 108 3.95 1.99 -1.84
CA THR A 108 3.97 0.80 -0.97
C THR A 108 4.04 1.16 0.51
N TRP A 109 4.52 2.37 0.85
CA TRP A 109 4.76 2.79 2.24
C TRP A 109 3.51 2.75 3.11
N GLY A 110 2.37 3.23 2.59
CA GLY A 110 1.08 3.17 3.28
C GLY A 110 0.69 1.73 3.63
N LEU A 111 0.71 0.85 2.62
CA LEU A 111 0.40 -0.58 2.82
C LEU A 111 1.34 -1.26 3.82
N PHE A 112 2.62 -0.90 3.82
CA PHE A 112 3.59 -1.43 4.78
C PHE A 112 3.28 -0.98 6.20
N ARG A 113 3.02 0.32 6.40
CA ARG A 113 2.65 0.89 7.69
C ARG A 113 1.37 0.27 8.24
N ASP A 114 0.34 0.14 7.41
CA ASP A 114 -0.95 -0.44 7.80
C ASP A 114 -0.80 -1.93 8.14
N SER A 115 0.04 -2.67 7.38
CA SER A 115 0.36 -4.07 7.69
C SER A 115 1.10 -4.22 9.01
N LEU A 116 2.02 -3.30 9.35
CA LEU A 116 2.69 -3.29 10.65
C LEU A 116 1.70 -2.98 11.77
N HIS A 117 0.82 -2.01 11.56
CA HIS A 117 -0.18 -1.62 12.54
C HIS A 117 -1.11 -2.79 12.89
N LEU A 118 -1.57 -3.53 11.88
CA LEU A 118 -2.32 -4.79 12.05
C LEU A 118 -1.51 -5.86 12.79
N MET A 119 -0.21 -5.99 12.50
CA MET A 119 0.63 -7.03 13.08
C MET A 119 0.94 -6.78 14.56
N PHE A 120 0.90 -5.53 14.99
CA PHE A 120 1.12 -5.12 16.39
C PHE A 120 -0.17 -4.85 17.15
N ASP A 121 -1.30 -5.35 16.68
CA ASP A 121 -2.62 -5.17 17.29
C ASP A 121 -2.94 -3.70 17.61
N GLY A 122 -2.50 -2.80 16.73
CA GLY A 122 -2.70 -1.36 16.88
C GLY A 122 -4.19 -0.98 16.77
N VAL A 123 -4.60 0.03 17.53
CA VAL A 123 -5.94 0.60 17.43
C VAL A 123 -6.17 1.12 16.01
N PRO A 124 -7.21 0.67 15.27
CA PRO A 124 -7.50 1.18 13.94
C PRO A 124 -7.61 2.69 13.93
N THR A 125 -7.01 3.33 12.91
CA THR A 125 -6.99 4.81 12.80
C THR A 125 -8.39 5.43 12.64
N SER A 126 -9.40 4.61 12.31
CA SER A 126 -10.80 5.01 12.21
C SER A 126 -11.55 5.00 13.54
N ILE A 127 -10.93 4.50 14.63
CA ILE A 127 -11.56 4.34 15.94
C ILE A 127 -10.89 5.27 16.95
N ASP A 128 -11.72 6.08 17.61
CA ASP A 128 -11.32 6.88 18.76
C ASP A 128 -11.53 6.08 20.04
N LEU A 129 -10.43 5.63 20.66
CA LEU A 129 -10.46 4.83 21.88
C LEU A 129 -11.12 5.56 23.06
N GLU A 130 -10.96 6.89 23.14
CA GLU A 130 -11.59 7.68 24.21
C GLU A 130 -13.11 7.78 24.02
N ALA A 131 -13.59 7.89 22.78
CA ALA A 131 -15.01 7.83 22.48
C ALA A 131 -15.60 6.46 22.84
N VAL A 132 -14.92 5.36 22.49
CA VAL A 132 -15.33 4.00 22.88
C VAL A 132 -15.39 3.86 24.39
N ARG A 133 -14.38 4.36 25.12
CA ARG A 133 -14.35 4.35 26.57
C ARG A 133 -15.51 5.13 27.17
N ALA A 134 -15.84 6.30 26.61
CA ALA A 134 -16.94 7.13 27.07
C ALA A 134 -18.30 6.44 26.87
N GLU A 135 -18.52 5.79 25.72
CA GLU A 135 -19.72 5.00 25.44
C GLU A 135 -19.89 3.84 26.44
N LEU A 136 -18.82 3.08 26.68
CA LEU A 136 -18.84 1.99 27.64
C LEU A 136 -19.12 2.48 29.07
N ALA A 137 -18.57 3.65 29.45
CA ALA A 137 -18.81 4.24 30.77
C ALA A 137 -20.24 4.79 30.93
N ALA A 138 -20.91 5.14 29.82
CA ALA A 138 -22.29 5.60 29.82
C ALA A 138 -23.34 4.46 29.93
N LEU A 139 -22.92 3.18 29.84
CA LEU A 139 -23.83 2.05 29.99
C LEU A 139 -24.44 1.98 31.40
N PRO A 140 -25.75 1.74 31.53
CA PRO A 140 -26.41 1.68 32.83
C PRO A 140 -25.82 0.59 33.72
N GLY A 141 -25.39 0.97 34.93
CA GLY A 141 -24.82 0.06 35.92
C GLY A 141 -23.33 -0.13 35.85
N VAL A 142 -22.64 0.49 34.88
CA VAL A 142 -21.17 0.54 34.82
C VAL A 142 -20.67 1.66 35.73
N ALA A 143 -19.82 1.32 36.67
CA ALA A 143 -19.18 2.28 37.57
C ALA A 143 -17.76 2.68 37.11
N CYS A 144 -17.07 1.79 36.41
CA CYS A 144 -15.72 2.03 35.92
C CYS A 144 -15.44 1.14 34.71
N VAL A 145 -14.71 1.72 33.72
CA VAL A 145 -14.16 1.01 32.59
C VAL A 145 -12.63 1.00 32.74
N SER A 146 -12.05 -0.18 32.77
CA SER A 146 -10.60 -0.36 32.84
C SER A 146 -10.10 -1.24 31.72
N ASP A 147 -8.87 -0.96 31.28
CA ASP A 147 -8.12 -1.75 30.31
C ASP A 147 -8.89 -1.99 28.97
N PRO A 148 -9.41 -0.93 28.33
CA PRO A 148 -10.04 -1.09 27.02
C PRO A 148 -8.96 -1.33 25.95
N HIS A 149 -9.05 -2.48 25.29
CA HIS A 149 -8.22 -2.82 24.14
C HIS A 149 -9.08 -2.92 22.89
N VAL A 150 -8.67 -2.23 21.83
CA VAL A 150 -9.31 -2.27 20.51
C VAL A 150 -8.25 -2.58 19.48
N TRP A 151 -8.45 -3.63 18.70
CA TRP A 151 -7.53 -4.01 17.63
C TRP A 151 -8.28 -4.57 16.42
N ALA A 152 -7.66 -4.47 15.25
CA ALA A 152 -8.21 -5.06 14.04
C ALA A 152 -7.87 -6.56 13.98
N THR A 153 -8.88 -7.42 13.79
CA THR A 153 -8.70 -8.86 13.53
C THR A 153 -8.57 -9.17 12.05
N GLY A 154 -8.85 -8.19 11.20
CA GLY A 154 -8.77 -8.27 9.75
C GLY A 154 -8.88 -6.90 9.11
N THR A 155 -9.11 -6.86 7.80
CA THR A 155 -9.28 -5.60 7.04
C THR A 155 -10.63 -4.92 7.28
N THR A 156 -11.62 -5.66 7.79
CA THR A 156 -13.01 -5.20 7.97
C THR A 156 -13.57 -5.46 9.36
N GLU A 157 -12.86 -6.20 10.19
CA GLU A 157 -13.32 -6.63 11.51
C GLU A 157 -12.44 -6.05 12.60
N VAL A 158 -13.07 -5.61 13.68
CA VAL A 158 -12.42 -5.04 14.87
C VAL A 158 -12.90 -5.79 16.10
N ALA A 159 -11.96 -6.14 16.97
CA ALA A 159 -12.26 -6.70 18.29
C ALA A 159 -12.10 -5.62 19.35
N LEU A 160 -12.93 -5.72 20.38
CA LEU A 160 -12.88 -4.91 21.60
C LEU A 160 -12.87 -5.82 22.81
N THR A 161 -12.01 -5.57 23.75
CA THR A 161 -12.09 -6.08 25.13
C THR A 161 -12.01 -4.94 26.12
N ALA A 162 -12.78 -5.04 27.20
CA ALA A 162 -12.71 -4.09 28.30
C ALA A 162 -13.16 -4.77 29.61
N HIS A 163 -12.64 -4.30 30.72
CA HIS A 163 -13.13 -4.68 32.04
C HIS A 163 -14.13 -3.63 32.54
N LEU A 164 -15.39 -4.07 32.77
CA LEU A 164 -16.46 -3.24 33.25
C LEU A 164 -16.76 -3.59 34.73
N ALA A 165 -16.64 -2.61 35.62
CA ALA A 165 -17.06 -2.79 37.02
C ALA A 165 -18.57 -2.51 37.15
N THR A 166 -19.34 -3.52 37.56
CA THR A 166 -20.79 -3.46 37.76
C THR A 166 -21.15 -3.78 39.22
N PRO A 167 -21.09 -2.80 40.14
CA PRO A 167 -21.26 -3.04 41.59
C PRO A 167 -22.63 -3.63 41.97
N ALA A 168 -23.67 -3.42 41.14
CA ALA A 168 -25.02 -3.93 41.37
C ALA A 168 -25.20 -5.42 41.10
N GLY A 169 -24.12 -6.13 40.67
CA GLY A 169 -24.15 -7.55 40.36
C GLY A 169 -23.94 -7.87 38.87
N TYR A 170 -24.15 -9.14 38.50
CA TYR A 170 -23.93 -9.60 37.14
C TYR A 170 -24.91 -8.95 36.15
N PRO A 171 -24.44 -8.41 35.02
CA PRO A 171 -25.32 -7.84 33.99
C PRO A 171 -26.22 -8.90 33.37
N ASP A 172 -27.44 -8.51 33.00
CA ASP A 172 -28.40 -9.36 32.30
C ASP A 172 -28.17 -9.37 30.77
N ASP A 173 -28.92 -10.23 30.06
CA ASP A 173 -28.86 -10.33 28.59
C ASP A 173 -29.21 -8.99 27.88
N ALA A 174 -30.01 -8.14 28.51
CA ALA A 174 -30.37 -6.85 27.96
C ALA A 174 -29.20 -5.86 28.02
N PHE A 175 -28.33 -5.99 29.00
CA PHE A 175 -27.07 -5.22 29.08
C PHE A 175 -26.14 -5.60 27.94
N PHE A 176 -25.89 -6.91 27.72
CA PHE A 176 -24.99 -7.39 26.68
C PHE A 176 -25.46 -7.08 25.26
N ARG A 177 -26.74 -6.85 25.04
CA ARG A 177 -27.26 -6.38 23.75
C ARG A 177 -27.08 -4.88 23.51
N ARG A 178 -26.73 -4.13 24.53
CA ARG A 178 -26.52 -2.66 24.47
C ARG A 178 -25.03 -2.28 24.51
N ALA A 179 -24.20 -3.12 25.10
CA ALA A 179 -22.74 -2.98 25.10
C ALA A 179 -22.13 -3.42 23.75
#